data_23fc364470cf4ac8b40f9ff1bce89b6c
#
_entry.id   23fc364470cf4ac8b40f9ff1bce89b6c
#
_cell.length_a   1.000
_cell.length_b   1.000
_cell.length_c   1.000
_cell.angle_alpha   90.00
_cell.angle_beta   90.00
_cell.angle_gamma   90.00
#
_symmetry.space_group_name_H-M   'P 1'
#
loop_
_entity.id
_entity.type
_entity.pdbx_description
1 polymer ?
#
loop_
_entity_poly.entity_id
_entity_poly.type
_entity_poly.pdbx_seq_one_letter_code
_entity_poly.pdbx_strand_id
1 'polypeptide(L)'
;MTHLLDPTAGTGPTRDGLDAWRDLPAAQQPSWPDQQALREVVQTLAEVPPLVQPHECDLLRERLARVARGESFLLMGGDCAETFDANTTEGIRGKVRTLLQMAVVLTYGASVPVVKVGRMAGQYAKPRSADLEAATGLPSYRGDAVNELDGDRTPDPKRLVRAYANSAATLNFMRAMATDGSADLSSVHEWNTEFVRSSPLGHRYEELATSIERALAFMRACGLDIAEMPATHGVELYASHEALLLEYERALTRYDRTGGAAYALSGHLVWVGERTRDLGGAHIDLVSRVANPIGVKLGPGTTPETALALAEKLDPDRVPGRLTVISRMGAGRVREVLPEIVRHVERERGPGSVIWCCDPMHGNTHETANGYKTRHFDDVMDEVRGFFEVHASLGTHPGGVHVELTGDEVTECLGGAQQLTAEDLVGRYETACDPRLNNGQSLELAFLVAEMLQAARVNR
;
A
#
# COMPACT_ATOMS: atom_id res chain seq x y z
N MET A 1 -22.09 1.82 -23.26
CA MET A 1 -21.76 3.20 -23.67
C MET A 1 -20.84 3.76 -22.61
N THR A 2 -19.58 3.77 -22.89
CA THR A 2 -18.52 4.26 -21.99
C THR A 2 -18.62 5.78 -21.92
N HIS A 3 -19.04 6.30 -20.78
CA HIS A 3 -19.01 7.75 -20.55
C HIS A 3 -17.56 8.17 -20.29
N LEU A 4 -16.94 8.75 -21.31
CA LEU A 4 -15.65 9.40 -21.19
C LEU A 4 -15.77 10.58 -20.22
N LEU A 5 -14.84 10.68 -19.29
CA LEU A 5 -14.69 11.82 -18.38
C LEU A 5 -14.32 13.08 -19.20
N ASP A 6 -14.89 14.23 -18.86
CA ASP A 6 -14.58 15.50 -19.51
C ASP A 6 -13.44 16.23 -18.81
N PRO A 7 -12.27 16.36 -19.41
CA PRO A 7 -11.18 17.10 -18.83
C PRO A 7 -11.45 18.61 -18.71
N THR A 8 -12.48 19.14 -19.43
CA THR A 8 -12.80 20.58 -19.47
C THR A 8 -14.00 20.98 -18.63
N ALA A 9 -14.68 20.05 -17.97
CA ALA A 9 -15.85 20.33 -17.14
C ALA A 9 -15.49 21.01 -15.80
N GLY A 10 -14.63 22.02 -15.82
CA GLY A 10 -14.17 22.72 -14.63
C GLY A 10 -13.77 24.18 -14.86
N THR A 11 -14.30 24.82 -15.92
CA THR A 11 -14.13 26.27 -16.09
C THR A 11 -15.26 27.05 -15.44
N GLY A 12 -15.51 26.80 -14.17
CA GLY A 12 -16.27 27.71 -13.32
C GLY A 12 -15.29 28.55 -12.49
N PRO A 13 -15.58 29.82 -12.26
CA PRO A 13 -14.65 30.72 -11.61
C PRO A 13 -14.75 30.57 -10.10
N THR A 14 -13.95 29.73 -9.52
CA THR A 14 -13.49 29.89 -8.13
C THR A 14 -12.41 28.84 -7.87
N ARG A 15 -11.25 29.28 -7.37
CA ARG A 15 -10.19 28.43 -6.80
C ARG A 15 -10.64 27.61 -5.56
N ASP A 16 -11.93 27.54 -5.28
CA ASP A 16 -12.53 26.82 -4.15
C ASP A 16 -12.60 25.31 -4.38
N GLY A 17 -12.10 24.86 -5.52
CA GLY A 17 -12.05 23.45 -5.89
C GLY A 17 -10.69 22.81 -5.60
N LEU A 18 -10.36 21.86 -6.46
CA LEU A 18 -9.19 20.97 -6.37
C LEU A 18 -7.81 21.67 -6.44
N ASP A 19 -7.76 22.98 -6.67
CA ASP A 19 -6.51 23.74 -6.77
C ASP A 19 -6.21 24.61 -5.53
N ALA A 20 -7.05 24.56 -4.48
CA ALA A 20 -6.87 25.35 -3.25
C ALA A 20 -5.58 24.99 -2.50
N TRP A 21 -5.11 23.77 -2.62
CA TRP A 21 -3.84 23.30 -2.04
C TRP A 21 -2.62 24.12 -2.49
N ARG A 22 -2.68 24.80 -3.65
CA ARG A 22 -1.56 25.59 -4.21
C ARG A 22 -1.18 26.78 -3.35
N ASP A 23 -2.11 27.25 -2.51
CA ASP A 23 -1.89 28.36 -1.60
C ASP A 23 -1.44 27.90 -0.19
N LEU A 24 -1.25 26.58 -0.01
CA LEU A 24 -0.87 25.96 1.27
C LEU A 24 0.58 25.46 1.26
N PRO A 25 1.19 25.31 2.46
CA PRO A 25 2.53 24.72 2.57
C PRO A 25 2.58 23.30 1.97
N ALA A 26 3.44 23.07 1.00
CA ALA A 26 3.59 21.81 0.29
C ALA A 26 4.96 21.17 0.62
N ALA A 27 4.98 20.33 1.66
CA ALA A 27 6.19 19.63 2.08
C ALA A 27 6.64 18.60 1.04
N GLN A 28 7.93 18.28 1.00
CA GLN A 28 8.50 17.21 0.19
C GLN A 28 8.35 17.37 -1.33
N GLN A 29 7.92 18.53 -1.83
CA GLN A 29 7.85 18.75 -3.27
C GLN A 29 9.24 18.95 -3.87
N PRO A 30 9.52 18.41 -5.06
CA PRO A 30 10.77 18.69 -5.75
C PRO A 30 10.82 20.14 -6.27
N SER A 31 12.01 20.72 -6.24
CA SER A 31 12.25 22.01 -6.89
C SER A 31 12.47 21.78 -8.39
N TRP A 32 11.40 21.88 -9.17
CA TRP A 32 11.47 21.69 -10.61
C TRP A 32 12.20 22.86 -11.26
N PRO A 33 13.36 22.63 -11.92
CA PRO A 33 14.14 23.73 -12.52
C PRO A 33 13.46 24.30 -13.77
N ASP A 34 12.75 23.47 -14.53
CA ASP A 34 12.01 23.87 -15.74
C ASP A 34 10.51 23.94 -15.48
N GLN A 35 10.05 25.11 -15.09
CA GLN A 35 8.64 25.38 -14.82
C GLN A 35 7.76 25.36 -16.09
N GLN A 36 8.35 25.61 -17.26
CA GLN A 36 7.60 25.52 -18.52
C GLN A 36 7.34 24.05 -18.88
N ALA A 37 8.37 23.21 -18.80
CA ALA A 37 8.21 21.77 -19.00
C ALA A 37 7.23 21.16 -17.99
N LEU A 38 7.24 21.61 -16.73
CA LEU A 38 6.26 21.16 -15.74
C LEU A 38 4.82 21.47 -16.16
N ARG A 39 4.55 22.71 -16.63
CA ARG A 39 3.21 23.08 -17.11
C ARG A 39 2.75 22.22 -18.29
N GLU A 40 3.62 21.99 -19.26
CA GLU A 40 3.34 21.15 -20.43
C GLU A 40 3.06 19.69 -20.04
N VAL A 41 3.83 19.16 -19.10
CA VAL A 41 3.62 17.81 -18.54
C VAL A 41 2.29 17.71 -17.79
N VAL A 42 1.98 18.67 -16.92
CA VAL A 42 0.71 18.71 -16.17
C VAL A 42 -0.49 18.78 -17.14
N GLN A 43 -0.39 19.58 -18.18
CA GLN A 43 -1.42 19.63 -19.22
C GLN A 43 -1.56 18.28 -19.92
N THR A 44 -0.45 17.66 -20.33
CA THR A 44 -0.46 16.33 -20.96
C THR A 44 -1.13 15.30 -20.07
N LEU A 45 -0.78 15.25 -18.77
CA LEU A 45 -1.39 14.34 -17.81
C LEU A 45 -2.87 14.63 -17.55
N ALA A 46 -3.29 15.88 -17.70
CA ALA A 46 -4.69 16.26 -17.62
C ALA A 46 -5.53 15.74 -18.80
N GLU A 47 -4.92 15.51 -19.94
CA GLU A 47 -5.60 15.10 -21.18
C GLU A 47 -5.58 13.57 -21.43
N VAL A 48 -4.61 12.84 -20.86
CA VAL A 48 -4.50 11.38 -21.02
C VAL A 48 -5.63 10.63 -20.29
N PRO A 49 -5.97 9.40 -20.69
CA PRO A 49 -6.92 8.57 -19.96
C PRO A 49 -6.54 8.37 -18.49
N PRO A 50 -7.48 8.35 -17.56
CA PRO A 50 -7.17 8.04 -16.18
C PRO A 50 -6.67 6.59 -16.01
N LEU A 51 -5.86 6.34 -14.98
CA LEU A 51 -5.30 5.01 -14.71
C LEU A 51 -6.35 4.04 -14.15
N VAL A 52 -7.29 4.57 -13.36
CA VAL A 52 -8.41 3.83 -12.78
C VAL A 52 -9.72 4.57 -13.00
N GLN A 53 -10.85 3.91 -12.75
CA GLN A 53 -12.17 4.51 -12.93
C GLN A 53 -12.85 4.78 -11.58
N PRO A 54 -13.75 5.78 -11.46
CA PRO A 54 -14.48 6.07 -10.22
C PRO A 54 -15.19 4.86 -9.61
N HIS A 55 -15.84 4.04 -10.42
CA HIS A 55 -16.54 2.85 -9.94
C HIS A 55 -15.61 1.78 -9.31
N GLU A 56 -14.35 1.69 -9.78
CA GLU A 56 -13.34 0.79 -9.17
C GLU A 56 -12.97 1.30 -7.77
N CYS A 57 -12.86 2.61 -7.59
CA CYS A 57 -12.61 3.23 -6.28
C CYS A 57 -13.79 3.02 -5.33
N ASP A 58 -15.03 3.16 -5.83
CA ASP A 58 -16.23 2.90 -5.04
C ASP A 58 -16.35 1.44 -4.63
N LEU A 59 -16.05 0.51 -5.54
CA LEU A 59 -16.02 -0.91 -5.23
C LEU A 59 -14.99 -1.22 -4.15
N LEU A 60 -13.77 -0.67 -4.25
CA LEU A 60 -12.77 -0.83 -3.19
C LEU A 60 -13.28 -0.26 -1.86
N ARG A 61 -13.94 0.90 -1.84
CA ARG A 61 -14.51 1.49 -0.63
C ARG A 61 -15.55 0.56 0.01
N GLU A 62 -16.40 -0.09 -0.78
CA GLU A 62 -17.35 -1.08 -0.27
C GLU A 62 -16.66 -2.30 0.34
N ARG A 63 -15.56 -2.80 -0.27
CA ARG A 63 -14.74 -3.88 0.31
C ARG A 63 -14.08 -3.44 1.62
N LEU A 64 -13.56 -2.22 1.67
CA LEU A 64 -12.94 -1.64 2.85
C LEU A 64 -13.96 -1.37 3.97
N ALA A 65 -15.20 -1.05 3.65
CA ALA A 65 -16.28 -0.95 4.65
C ALA A 65 -16.51 -2.29 5.38
N ARG A 66 -16.30 -3.43 4.71
CA ARG A 66 -16.35 -4.75 5.36
C ARG A 66 -15.15 -4.96 6.28
N VAL A 67 -13.97 -4.44 5.91
CA VAL A 67 -12.79 -4.46 6.79
C VAL A 67 -13.06 -3.68 8.07
N ALA A 68 -13.63 -2.48 7.95
CA ALA A 68 -13.99 -1.65 9.12
C ALA A 68 -14.94 -2.36 10.10
N ARG A 69 -15.81 -3.23 9.60
CA ARG A 69 -16.74 -4.06 10.44
C ARG A 69 -16.13 -5.38 10.93
N GLY A 70 -14.86 -5.68 10.59
CA GLY A 70 -14.22 -6.95 10.95
C GLY A 70 -14.70 -8.16 10.14
N GLU A 71 -15.36 -7.94 9.01
CA GLU A 71 -15.86 -8.96 8.09
C GLU A 71 -14.84 -9.36 7.01
N SER A 72 -13.76 -8.62 6.88
CA SER A 72 -12.67 -8.82 5.93
C SER A 72 -11.36 -8.31 6.53
N PHE A 73 -10.23 -8.67 5.92
CA PHE A 73 -8.90 -8.19 6.31
C PHE A 73 -8.22 -7.47 5.15
N LEU A 74 -7.51 -6.37 5.40
CA LEU A 74 -6.79 -5.60 4.40
C LEU A 74 -5.33 -6.05 4.31
N LEU A 75 -4.90 -6.46 3.13
CA LEU A 75 -3.50 -6.70 2.79
C LEU A 75 -3.05 -5.62 1.81
N MET A 76 -2.18 -4.72 2.26
CA MET A 76 -1.46 -3.78 1.40
C MET A 76 -0.01 -4.20 1.28
N GLY A 77 0.53 -4.31 0.06
CA GLY A 77 1.92 -4.72 -0.11
C GLY A 77 2.48 -4.43 -1.49
N GLY A 78 3.80 -4.27 -1.57
CA GLY A 78 4.55 -4.04 -2.79
C GLY A 78 5.81 -3.21 -2.57
N ASP A 79 6.36 -2.61 -3.61
CA ASP A 79 7.64 -1.92 -3.55
C ASP A 79 7.70 -0.76 -2.54
N CYS A 80 8.90 -0.55 -1.99
CA CYS A 80 9.23 0.66 -1.25
C CYS A 80 9.14 1.89 -2.15
N ALA A 81 9.85 1.86 -3.26
CA ALA A 81 9.74 2.77 -4.40
C ALA A 81 9.93 1.97 -5.68
N GLU A 82 8.96 2.06 -6.57
CA GLU A 82 9.09 1.46 -7.91
C GLU A 82 10.17 2.20 -8.71
N THR A 83 10.93 1.45 -9.53
CA THR A 83 11.84 2.01 -10.53
C THR A 83 11.34 1.70 -11.93
N PHE A 84 11.71 2.53 -12.90
CA PHE A 84 11.31 2.31 -14.28
C PHE A 84 11.92 1.03 -14.87
N ASP A 85 13.11 0.67 -14.41
CA ASP A 85 13.82 -0.51 -14.90
C ASP A 85 13.29 -1.82 -14.30
N ALA A 86 12.73 -1.76 -13.09
CA ALA A 86 12.05 -2.90 -12.46
C ALA A 86 10.61 -3.13 -12.99
N ASN A 87 10.11 -2.25 -13.87
CA ASN A 87 8.78 -2.39 -14.47
C ASN A 87 8.80 -3.41 -15.63
N THR A 88 9.19 -4.62 -15.33
CA THR A 88 9.27 -5.75 -16.25
C THR A 88 8.13 -6.74 -16.00
N THR A 89 7.87 -7.60 -16.97
CA THR A 89 6.88 -8.71 -16.83
C THR A 89 7.14 -9.54 -15.57
N GLU A 90 8.40 -9.92 -15.34
CA GLU A 90 8.76 -10.77 -14.20
C GLU A 90 8.68 -10.00 -12.88
N GLY A 91 9.12 -8.73 -12.83
CA GLY A 91 9.03 -7.90 -11.64
C GLY A 91 7.58 -7.64 -11.20
N ILE A 92 6.68 -7.38 -12.14
CA ILE A 92 5.24 -7.20 -11.84
C ILE A 92 4.63 -8.52 -11.40
N ARG A 93 4.88 -9.60 -12.18
CA ARG A 93 4.37 -10.95 -11.88
C ARG A 93 4.81 -11.43 -10.50
N GLY A 94 6.08 -11.27 -10.15
CA GLY A 94 6.61 -11.66 -8.85
C GLY A 94 5.88 -10.99 -7.69
N LYS A 95 5.69 -9.67 -7.75
CA LYS A 95 4.95 -8.91 -6.72
C LYS A 95 3.48 -9.33 -6.60
N VAL A 96 2.79 -9.47 -7.73
CA VAL A 96 1.40 -9.93 -7.75
C VAL A 96 1.30 -11.36 -7.19
N ARG A 97 2.19 -12.26 -7.59
CA ARG A 97 2.27 -13.63 -7.07
C ARG A 97 2.41 -13.62 -5.54
N THR A 98 3.37 -12.87 -5.00
CA THR A 98 3.59 -12.79 -3.55
C THR A 98 2.36 -12.29 -2.81
N LEU A 99 1.71 -11.21 -3.30
CA LEU A 99 0.46 -10.72 -2.71
C LEU A 99 -0.66 -11.76 -2.72
N LEU A 100 -0.80 -12.50 -3.81
CA LEU A 100 -1.83 -13.53 -3.92
C LEU A 100 -1.53 -14.73 -2.99
N GLN A 101 -0.28 -15.16 -2.90
CA GLN A 101 0.15 -16.20 -1.96
C GLN A 101 -0.15 -15.80 -0.51
N MET A 102 0.21 -14.58 -0.09
CA MET A 102 -0.12 -14.04 1.22
C MET A 102 -1.63 -13.99 1.44
N ALA A 103 -2.39 -13.52 0.45
CA ALA A 103 -3.85 -13.41 0.56
C ALA A 103 -4.53 -14.76 0.72
N VAL A 104 -4.07 -15.82 0.07
CA VAL A 104 -4.60 -17.19 0.24
C VAL A 104 -4.34 -17.69 1.65
N VAL A 105 -3.11 -17.55 2.15
CA VAL A 105 -2.75 -17.92 3.53
C VAL A 105 -3.61 -17.19 4.54
N LEU A 106 -3.75 -15.87 4.38
CA LEU A 106 -4.56 -15.04 5.29
C LEU A 106 -6.05 -15.38 5.20
N THR A 107 -6.60 -15.55 4.00
CA THR A 107 -8.02 -15.90 3.82
C THR A 107 -8.35 -17.19 4.50
N TYR A 108 -7.50 -18.19 4.33
CA TYR A 108 -7.72 -19.51 4.91
C TYR A 108 -7.51 -19.50 6.43
N GLY A 109 -6.39 -18.96 6.91
CA GLY A 109 -6.07 -18.91 8.34
C GLY A 109 -7.07 -18.08 9.13
N ALA A 110 -7.44 -16.90 8.61
CA ALA A 110 -8.41 -16.02 9.25
C ALA A 110 -9.87 -16.43 9.00
N SER A 111 -10.15 -17.26 8.00
CA SER A 111 -11.51 -17.58 7.52
C SER A 111 -12.35 -16.32 7.22
N VAL A 112 -11.73 -15.27 6.72
CA VAL A 112 -12.36 -14.05 6.23
C VAL A 112 -11.78 -13.65 4.88
N PRO A 113 -12.56 -13.00 4.01
CA PRO A 113 -12.06 -12.48 2.75
C PRO A 113 -10.91 -11.47 2.97
N VAL A 114 -9.93 -11.49 2.08
CA VAL A 114 -8.81 -10.53 2.08
C VAL A 114 -8.97 -9.53 0.94
N VAL A 115 -9.01 -8.24 1.28
CA VAL A 115 -8.95 -7.13 0.32
C VAL A 115 -7.49 -6.89 -0.02
N LYS A 116 -7.14 -7.08 -1.29
CA LYS A 116 -5.76 -6.99 -1.80
C LYS A 116 -5.52 -5.66 -2.46
N VAL A 117 -4.59 -4.88 -1.91
CA VAL A 117 -4.22 -3.57 -2.43
C VAL A 117 -2.72 -3.54 -2.68
N GLY A 118 -2.33 -3.55 -3.94
CA GLY A 118 -0.94 -3.49 -4.35
C GLY A 118 -0.36 -2.10 -4.12
N ARG A 119 0.80 -2.03 -3.49
CA ARG A 119 1.66 -0.86 -3.41
C ARG A 119 2.51 -0.82 -4.68
N MET A 120 1.84 -0.55 -5.81
CA MET A 120 2.39 -0.58 -7.17
C MET A 120 1.54 0.23 -8.13
N ALA A 121 2.08 0.48 -9.32
CA ALA A 121 1.47 1.29 -10.37
C ALA A 121 1.28 2.76 -9.97
N GLY A 122 2.32 3.34 -9.34
CA GLY A 122 2.30 4.75 -8.90
C GLY A 122 3.31 5.09 -7.82
N GLN A 123 3.95 4.13 -7.15
CA GLN A 123 4.90 4.39 -6.07
C GLN A 123 6.30 4.75 -6.62
N TYR A 124 6.35 5.68 -7.60
CA TYR A 124 7.60 6.14 -8.23
C TYR A 124 8.22 7.37 -7.54
N ALA A 125 7.69 7.77 -6.38
CA ALA A 125 8.23 8.87 -5.59
C ALA A 125 8.34 8.48 -4.11
N LYS A 126 9.34 9.05 -3.43
CA LYS A 126 9.60 8.78 -2.01
C LYS A 126 9.97 10.07 -1.28
N PRO A 127 9.40 10.34 -0.09
CA PRO A 127 9.82 11.47 0.75
C PRO A 127 11.21 11.18 1.34
N ARG A 128 12.03 12.21 1.46
CA ARG A 128 13.40 12.10 1.98
C ARG A 128 13.59 12.95 3.23
N SER A 129 14.42 12.47 4.14
CA SER A 129 14.73 13.17 5.39
C SER A 129 15.72 14.34 5.19
N ALA A 130 16.53 14.28 4.12
CA ALA A 130 17.51 15.31 3.77
C ALA A 130 17.42 15.63 2.28
N ASP A 131 17.78 16.85 1.90
CA ASP A 131 17.82 17.28 0.50
C ASP A 131 19.05 16.78 -0.23
N LEU A 132 20.14 16.54 0.50
CA LEU A 132 21.40 16.01 -0.02
C LEU A 132 21.72 14.68 0.67
N GLU A 133 22.33 13.76 -0.07
CA GLU A 133 22.89 12.53 0.48
C GLU A 133 24.25 12.80 1.13
N ALA A 134 24.39 12.42 2.40
CA ALA A 134 25.62 12.67 3.16
C ALA A 134 26.86 12.00 2.55
N ALA A 135 26.69 10.83 1.94
CA ALA A 135 27.80 10.06 1.36
C ALA A 135 28.35 10.65 0.04
N THR A 136 27.49 11.25 -0.78
CA THR A 136 27.83 11.70 -2.13
C THR A 136 27.79 13.22 -2.31
N GLY A 137 27.08 13.94 -1.44
CA GLY A 137 26.80 15.37 -1.58
C GLY A 137 25.82 15.69 -2.74
N LEU A 138 25.30 14.68 -3.43
CA LEU A 138 24.32 14.84 -4.50
C LEU A 138 22.92 15.09 -3.91
N PRO A 139 22.00 15.70 -4.69
CA PRO A 139 20.59 15.74 -4.32
C PRO A 139 20.07 14.33 -4.00
N SER A 140 19.23 14.21 -2.97
CA SER A 140 18.65 12.94 -2.61
C SER A 140 17.84 12.34 -3.75
N TYR A 141 17.99 11.05 -4.00
CA TYR A 141 17.11 10.33 -4.91
C TYR A 141 15.70 10.34 -4.34
N ARG A 142 14.76 10.94 -5.05
CA ARG A 142 13.35 11.11 -4.64
C ARG A 142 12.40 10.18 -5.37
N GLY A 143 12.93 9.20 -6.09
CA GLY A 143 12.19 8.26 -6.92
C GLY A 143 12.20 8.64 -8.39
N ASP A 144 11.97 7.63 -9.24
CA ASP A 144 12.10 7.75 -10.69
C ASP A 144 11.13 8.75 -11.34
N ALA A 145 10.00 9.06 -10.67
CA ALA A 145 9.13 10.13 -11.14
C ALA A 145 9.74 11.53 -10.98
N VAL A 146 10.81 11.68 -10.19
CA VAL A 146 11.45 12.96 -9.90
C VAL A 146 12.82 13.07 -10.54
N ASN A 147 13.73 12.14 -10.24
CA ASN A 147 15.12 12.19 -10.67
C ASN A 147 15.71 10.78 -10.87
N GLU A 148 16.87 10.71 -11.51
CA GLU A 148 17.58 9.46 -11.75
C GLU A 148 18.39 9.03 -10.53
N LEU A 149 18.49 7.72 -10.30
CA LEU A 149 19.34 7.18 -9.24
C LEU A 149 20.84 7.38 -9.58
N ASP A 150 21.19 7.15 -10.85
CA ASP A 150 22.54 7.31 -11.39
C ASP A 150 22.57 8.57 -12.24
N GLY A 151 23.30 9.60 -11.81
CA GLY A 151 23.39 10.86 -12.54
C GLY A 151 23.54 12.08 -11.63
N ASP A 152 23.22 13.26 -12.15
CA ASP A 152 23.29 14.52 -11.38
C ASP A 152 22.09 14.73 -10.44
N ARG A 153 21.07 13.88 -10.56
CA ARG A 153 19.83 13.90 -9.78
C ARG A 153 19.02 15.19 -9.87
N THR A 154 19.18 15.94 -10.92
CA THR A 154 18.33 17.10 -11.20
C THR A 154 16.89 16.65 -11.46
N PRO A 155 15.88 17.22 -10.76
CA PRO A 155 14.48 16.90 -11.02
C PRO A 155 14.07 17.24 -12.44
N ASP A 156 13.45 16.27 -13.15
CA ASP A 156 12.96 16.43 -14.53
C ASP A 156 11.44 16.16 -14.58
N PRO A 157 10.60 17.18 -14.88
CA PRO A 157 9.14 17.01 -14.97
C PRO A 157 8.68 15.96 -16.00
N LYS A 158 9.46 15.72 -17.06
CA LYS A 158 9.11 14.73 -18.10
C LYS A 158 9.03 13.31 -17.55
N ARG A 159 9.70 13.03 -16.44
CA ARG A 159 9.65 11.74 -15.75
C ARG A 159 8.26 11.43 -15.21
N LEU A 160 7.42 12.42 -14.93
CA LEU A 160 6.02 12.24 -14.53
C LEU A 160 5.20 11.54 -15.63
N VAL A 161 5.42 11.88 -16.90
CA VAL A 161 4.75 11.18 -18.02
C VAL A 161 5.26 9.75 -18.13
N ARG A 162 6.55 9.51 -17.91
CA ARG A 162 7.10 8.14 -17.88
C ARG A 162 6.54 7.34 -16.72
N ALA A 163 6.39 7.93 -15.52
CA ALA A 163 5.75 7.28 -14.38
C ALA A 163 4.29 6.90 -14.69
N TYR A 164 3.52 7.79 -15.31
CA TYR A 164 2.17 7.48 -15.80
C TYR A 164 2.17 6.30 -16.78
N ALA A 165 3.05 6.29 -17.78
CA ALA A 165 3.10 5.23 -18.78
C ALA A 165 3.44 3.86 -18.14
N ASN A 166 4.41 3.82 -17.22
CA ASN A 166 4.76 2.61 -16.48
C ASN A 166 3.60 2.15 -15.57
N SER A 167 2.91 3.08 -14.89
CA SER A 167 1.73 2.77 -14.08
C SER A 167 0.60 2.17 -14.93
N ALA A 168 0.36 2.73 -16.12
CA ALA A 168 -0.63 2.20 -17.05
C ALA A 168 -0.28 0.78 -17.54
N ALA A 169 0.99 0.53 -17.85
CA ALA A 169 1.46 -0.80 -18.24
C ALA A 169 1.29 -1.82 -17.10
N THR A 170 1.69 -1.45 -15.87
CA THR A 170 1.52 -2.28 -14.67
C THR A 170 0.05 -2.62 -14.43
N LEU A 171 -0.85 -1.63 -14.43
CA LEU A 171 -2.29 -1.85 -14.24
C LEU A 171 -2.90 -2.72 -15.32
N ASN A 172 -2.52 -2.51 -16.57
CA ASN A 172 -2.99 -3.36 -17.67
C ASN A 172 -2.56 -4.82 -17.47
N PHE A 173 -1.30 -5.04 -17.08
CA PHE A 173 -0.79 -6.38 -16.82
C PHE A 173 -1.45 -7.03 -15.58
N MET A 174 -1.66 -6.29 -14.51
CA MET A 174 -2.39 -6.75 -13.33
C MET A 174 -3.82 -7.20 -13.68
N ARG A 175 -4.54 -6.40 -14.50
CA ARG A 175 -5.90 -6.75 -14.97
C ARG A 175 -5.89 -8.00 -15.85
N ALA A 176 -4.89 -8.16 -16.71
CA ALA A 176 -4.73 -9.37 -17.52
C ALA A 176 -4.52 -10.60 -16.63
N MET A 177 -3.58 -10.53 -15.68
CA MET A 177 -3.32 -11.63 -14.73
C MET A 177 -4.55 -11.99 -13.88
N ALA A 178 -5.36 -11.00 -13.51
CA ALA A 178 -6.57 -11.22 -12.73
C ALA A 178 -7.66 -12.00 -13.51
N THR A 179 -7.57 -12.04 -14.84
CA THR A 179 -8.61 -12.62 -15.72
C THR A 179 -8.16 -13.84 -16.51
N ASP A 180 -6.85 -14.12 -16.63
CA ASP A 180 -6.30 -15.21 -17.45
C ASP A 180 -6.19 -16.57 -16.73
N GLY A 181 -6.64 -16.64 -15.47
CA GLY A 181 -6.55 -17.85 -14.63
C GLY A 181 -5.18 -18.04 -13.95
N SER A 182 -4.17 -17.22 -14.26
CA SER A 182 -2.85 -17.32 -13.60
C SER A 182 -2.89 -16.93 -12.12
N ALA A 183 -3.94 -16.27 -11.70
CA ALA A 183 -4.20 -15.86 -10.31
C ALA A 183 -5.24 -16.76 -9.62
N ASP A 184 -5.56 -17.93 -10.16
CA ASP A 184 -6.54 -18.81 -9.54
C ASP A 184 -6.02 -19.43 -8.21
N LEU A 185 -6.94 -19.82 -7.36
CA LEU A 185 -6.63 -20.38 -6.03
C LEU A 185 -5.82 -21.67 -6.08
N SER A 186 -5.97 -22.48 -7.13
CA SER A 186 -5.23 -23.73 -7.29
C SER A 186 -3.77 -23.46 -7.59
N SER A 187 -3.49 -22.57 -8.54
CA SER A 187 -2.12 -22.17 -8.90
C SER A 187 -1.42 -21.49 -7.72
N VAL A 188 -2.12 -20.59 -7.01
CA VAL A 188 -1.57 -19.92 -5.82
C VAL A 188 -1.29 -20.93 -4.71
N HIS A 189 -2.15 -21.93 -4.53
CA HIS A 189 -1.94 -22.98 -3.54
C HIS A 189 -0.72 -23.86 -3.88
N GLU A 190 -0.49 -24.21 -5.15
CA GLU A 190 0.71 -24.92 -5.57
C GLU A 190 1.98 -24.15 -5.22
N TRP A 191 2.00 -22.84 -5.45
CA TRP A 191 3.15 -22.00 -5.07
C TRP A 191 3.37 -21.97 -3.55
N ASN A 192 2.29 -21.93 -2.75
CA ASN A 192 2.41 -21.99 -1.29
C ASN A 192 2.93 -23.37 -0.81
N THR A 193 2.52 -24.44 -1.44
CA THR A 193 3.01 -25.79 -1.13
C THR A 193 4.51 -25.93 -1.47
N GLU A 194 4.95 -25.35 -2.59
CA GLU A 194 6.36 -25.29 -2.97
C GLU A 194 7.18 -24.53 -1.91
N PHE A 195 6.70 -23.38 -1.46
CA PHE A 195 7.32 -22.61 -0.38
C PHE A 195 7.44 -23.44 0.91
N VAL A 196 6.37 -24.08 1.35
CA VAL A 196 6.37 -24.90 2.57
C VAL A 196 7.40 -26.02 2.49
N ARG A 197 7.56 -26.66 1.33
CA ARG A 197 8.55 -27.73 1.09
C ARG A 197 10.00 -27.23 1.06
N SER A 198 10.23 -26.02 0.56
CA SER A 198 11.57 -25.45 0.36
C SER A 198 12.06 -24.61 1.56
N SER A 199 11.14 -24.09 2.38
CA SER A 199 11.47 -23.22 3.51
C SER A 199 12.00 -24.03 4.70
N PRO A 200 13.06 -23.55 5.38
CA PRO A 200 13.54 -24.13 6.64
C PRO A 200 12.47 -24.22 7.75
N LEU A 201 11.51 -23.30 7.76
CA LEU A 201 10.38 -23.28 8.69
C LEU A 201 9.09 -23.90 8.10
N GLY A 202 9.17 -24.52 6.93
CA GLY A 202 8.00 -25.04 6.22
C GLY A 202 7.17 -26.02 7.03
N HIS A 203 7.85 -26.88 7.85
CA HIS A 203 7.16 -27.82 8.73
C HIS A 203 6.19 -27.14 9.73
N ARG A 204 6.45 -25.88 10.13
CA ARG A 204 5.55 -25.11 11.00
C ARG A 204 4.22 -24.78 10.30
N TYR A 205 4.24 -24.65 8.99
CA TYR A 205 3.08 -24.24 8.19
C TYR A 205 2.43 -25.41 7.43
N GLU A 206 2.99 -26.62 7.59
CA GLU A 206 2.53 -27.83 6.86
C GLU A 206 1.09 -28.19 7.19
N GLU A 207 0.67 -28.02 8.45
CA GLU A 207 -0.72 -28.28 8.87
C GLU A 207 -1.69 -27.30 8.20
N LEU A 208 -1.34 -26.01 8.11
CA LEU A 208 -2.15 -25.00 7.44
C LEU A 208 -2.23 -25.26 5.94
N ALA A 209 -1.11 -25.54 5.27
CA ALA A 209 -1.07 -25.90 3.86
C ALA A 209 -1.91 -27.15 3.55
N THR A 210 -1.78 -28.18 4.36
CA THR A 210 -2.58 -29.42 4.24
C THR A 210 -4.09 -29.15 4.44
N SER A 211 -4.42 -28.27 5.34
CA SER A 211 -5.81 -27.90 5.58
C SER A 211 -6.42 -27.10 4.42
N ILE A 212 -5.63 -26.21 3.79
CA ILE A 212 -6.01 -25.53 2.54
C ILE A 212 -6.28 -26.54 1.43
N GLU A 213 -5.38 -27.52 1.24
CA GLU A 213 -5.53 -28.56 0.23
C GLU A 213 -6.82 -29.38 0.42
N ARG A 214 -7.13 -29.77 1.68
CA ARG A 214 -8.37 -30.47 2.01
C ARG A 214 -9.62 -29.65 1.69
N ALA A 215 -9.59 -28.34 2.00
CA ALA A 215 -10.72 -27.46 1.71
C ALA A 215 -10.93 -27.28 0.19
N LEU A 216 -9.86 -27.12 -0.58
CA LEU A 216 -9.93 -27.05 -2.04
C LEU A 216 -10.44 -28.38 -2.64
N ALA A 217 -9.96 -29.52 -2.13
CA ALA A 217 -10.43 -30.85 -2.54
C ALA A 217 -11.93 -31.04 -2.21
N PHE A 218 -12.37 -30.60 -1.04
CA PHE A 218 -13.79 -30.65 -0.65
C PHE A 218 -14.65 -29.80 -1.57
N MET A 219 -14.26 -28.56 -1.87
CA MET A 219 -15.01 -27.69 -2.79
C MET A 219 -15.14 -28.32 -4.18
N ARG A 220 -14.05 -28.88 -4.74
CA ARG A 220 -14.08 -29.62 -6.00
C ARG A 220 -15.04 -30.84 -5.94
N ALA A 221 -14.98 -31.61 -4.85
CA ALA A 221 -15.88 -32.75 -4.66
C ALA A 221 -17.37 -32.34 -4.56
N CYS A 222 -17.66 -31.12 -4.10
CA CYS A 222 -19.00 -30.55 -4.11
C CYS A 222 -19.44 -29.97 -5.46
N GLY A 223 -18.62 -30.10 -6.52
CA GLY A 223 -18.90 -29.52 -7.84
C GLY A 223 -18.63 -28.02 -7.94
N LEU A 224 -17.96 -27.44 -6.95
CA LEU A 224 -17.50 -26.06 -6.97
C LEU A 224 -16.07 -26.03 -7.52
N ASP A 225 -15.92 -26.22 -8.82
CA ASP A 225 -14.62 -26.05 -9.45
C ASP A 225 -14.37 -24.55 -9.69
N ILE A 226 -13.48 -23.99 -8.89
CA ILE A 226 -13.14 -22.56 -8.92
C ILE A 226 -12.50 -22.19 -10.27
N ALA A 227 -11.81 -23.14 -10.91
CA ALA A 227 -11.23 -22.94 -12.24
C ALA A 227 -12.30 -22.86 -13.35
N GLU A 228 -13.48 -23.42 -13.13
CA GLU A 228 -14.62 -23.35 -14.05
C GLU A 228 -15.60 -22.21 -13.73
N MET A 229 -15.40 -21.48 -12.63
CA MET A 229 -16.23 -20.31 -12.32
C MET A 229 -16.01 -19.22 -13.38
N PRO A 230 -17.09 -18.61 -13.91
CA PRO A 230 -16.93 -17.59 -14.95
C PRO A 230 -15.96 -16.49 -14.51
N ALA A 231 -15.12 -16.06 -15.43
CA ALA A 231 -14.13 -14.98 -15.24
C ALA A 231 -14.73 -13.63 -14.79
N THR A 232 -16.03 -13.51 -14.68
CA THR A 232 -16.75 -12.39 -14.07
C THR A 232 -16.43 -12.19 -12.58
N HIS A 233 -15.76 -13.15 -11.94
CA HIS A 233 -15.26 -13.09 -10.58
C HIS A 233 -13.74 -13.12 -10.52
N GLY A 234 -13.07 -12.48 -11.48
CA GLY A 234 -11.62 -12.30 -11.47
C GLY A 234 -11.12 -11.85 -10.09
N VAL A 235 -9.88 -12.23 -9.76
CA VAL A 235 -9.27 -11.84 -8.49
C VAL A 235 -9.24 -10.31 -8.39
N GLU A 236 -10.01 -9.77 -7.44
CA GLU A 236 -9.98 -8.34 -7.17
C GLU A 236 -8.59 -7.96 -6.63
N LEU A 237 -7.88 -7.13 -7.36
CA LEU A 237 -6.58 -6.58 -6.99
C LEU A 237 -6.57 -5.09 -7.34
N TYR A 238 -6.35 -4.27 -6.32
CA TYR A 238 -6.34 -2.83 -6.43
C TYR A 238 -4.92 -2.28 -6.35
N ALA A 239 -4.67 -1.09 -6.88
CA ALA A 239 -3.39 -0.39 -6.81
C ALA A 239 -3.47 0.81 -5.89
N SER A 240 -2.37 1.11 -5.22
CA SER A 240 -2.25 2.24 -4.30
C SER A 240 -0.83 2.80 -4.27
N HIS A 241 -0.70 4.08 -3.92
CA HIS A 241 0.58 4.75 -3.75
C HIS A 241 0.46 5.98 -2.82
N GLU A 242 1.60 6.53 -2.39
CA GLU A 242 1.64 7.78 -1.65
C GLU A 242 1.31 8.96 -2.59
N ALA A 243 0.29 9.75 -2.24
CA ALA A 243 -0.06 10.99 -2.94
C ALA A 243 0.99 12.07 -2.64
N LEU A 244 2.24 11.85 -3.08
CA LEU A 244 3.38 12.70 -2.73
C LEU A 244 3.55 13.88 -3.68
N LEU A 245 3.49 13.66 -4.99
CA LEU A 245 3.74 14.67 -6.02
C LEU A 245 2.42 15.37 -6.40
N LEU A 246 2.14 16.49 -5.76
CA LEU A 246 0.84 17.17 -5.86
C LEU A 246 0.44 17.56 -7.28
N GLU A 247 1.39 17.98 -8.12
CA GLU A 247 1.10 18.30 -9.52
C GLU A 247 0.67 17.06 -10.32
N TYR A 248 1.29 15.91 -10.06
CA TYR A 248 0.92 14.62 -10.67
C TYR A 248 -0.47 14.17 -10.22
N GLU A 249 -0.72 14.18 -8.92
CA GLU A 249 -2.01 13.77 -8.34
C GLU A 249 -3.14 14.67 -8.83
N ARG A 250 -2.91 15.98 -8.80
CA ARG A 250 -3.91 16.94 -9.27
C ARG A 250 -4.19 16.80 -10.77
N ALA A 251 -3.15 16.57 -11.58
CA ALA A 251 -3.30 16.39 -13.01
C ALA A 251 -4.13 15.14 -13.37
N LEU A 252 -4.11 14.10 -12.55
CA LEU A 252 -4.89 12.87 -12.74
C LEU A 252 -6.22 12.86 -11.94
N THR A 253 -6.53 13.92 -11.18
CA THR A 253 -7.81 14.04 -10.48
C THR A 253 -8.90 14.54 -11.42
N ARG A 254 -10.05 13.89 -11.44
CA ARG A 254 -11.19 14.19 -12.31
C ARG A 254 -12.49 14.21 -11.51
N TYR A 255 -13.42 15.07 -11.94
CA TYR A 255 -14.80 15.00 -11.47
C TYR A 255 -15.56 13.87 -12.16
N ASP A 256 -16.34 13.12 -11.39
CA ASP A 256 -17.35 12.22 -11.96
C ASP A 256 -18.53 13.03 -12.48
N ARG A 257 -18.87 12.85 -13.74
CA ARG A 257 -19.99 13.54 -14.39
C ARG A 257 -21.36 13.17 -13.81
N THR A 258 -21.48 11.99 -13.23
CA THR A 258 -22.76 11.48 -12.72
C THR A 258 -23.02 11.88 -11.28
N GLY A 259 -21.98 12.06 -10.46
CA GLY A 259 -22.10 12.33 -9.04
C GLY A 259 -21.55 13.67 -8.56
N GLY A 260 -20.80 14.39 -9.42
CA GLY A 260 -20.16 15.65 -9.04
C GLY A 260 -19.01 15.50 -8.03
N ALA A 261 -18.62 14.26 -7.68
CA ALA A 261 -17.50 13.98 -6.81
C ALA A 261 -16.18 13.96 -7.58
N ALA A 262 -15.08 14.40 -6.94
CA ALA A 262 -13.76 14.31 -7.51
C ALA A 262 -13.06 13.00 -7.10
N TYR A 263 -12.31 12.40 -8.00
CA TYR A 263 -11.54 11.20 -7.77
C TYR A 263 -10.08 11.40 -8.19
N ALA A 264 -9.14 11.01 -7.34
CA ALA A 264 -7.73 10.84 -7.69
C ALA A 264 -7.61 9.54 -8.50
N LEU A 265 -7.57 9.67 -9.82
CA LEU A 265 -7.58 8.52 -10.74
C LEU A 265 -6.16 8.07 -11.13
N SER A 266 -5.17 8.44 -10.33
CA SER A 266 -3.80 7.92 -10.32
C SER A 266 -3.71 6.53 -9.66
N GLY A 267 -4.68 6.15 -8.83
CA GLY A 267 -4.77 4.86 -8.14
C GLY A 267 -6.14 4.66 -7.50
N HIS A 268 -6.44 3.43 -7.08
CA HIS A 268 -7.72 3.12 -6.42
C HIS A 268 -7.77 3.69 -5.00
N LEU A 269 -6.66 3.59 -4.27
CA LEU A 269 -6.42 4.17 -2.95
C LEU A 269 -5.15 4.99 -2.99
N VAL A 270 -5.17 6.17 -2.41
CA VAL A 270 -3.97 7.00 -2.19
C VAL A 270 -3.79 7.27 -0.70
N TRP A 271 -2.55 7.40 -0.23
CA TRP A 271 -2.31 7.74 1.17
C TRP A 271 -1.42 8.97 1.33
N VAL A 272 -1.57 9.65 2.46
CA VAL A 272 -0.69 10.72 2.90
C VAL A 272 0.36 10.14 3.85
N GLY A 273 1.63 10.41 3.58
CA GLY A 273 2.77 9.96 4.37
C GLY A 273 2.93 10.74 5.68
N GLU A 274 3.75 10.19 6.60
CA GLU A 274 4.03 10.82 7.89
C GLU A 274 4.62 12.24 7.78
N ARG A 275 5.43 12.49 6.73
CA ARG A 275 6.10 13.79 6.53
C ARG A 275 5.25 14.83 5.83
N THR A 276 4.09 14.44 5.32
CA THR A 276 3.21 15.29 4.48
C THR A 276 1.80 15.45 5.08
N ARG A 277 1.56 14.95 6.29
CA ARG A 277 0.23 14.92 6.94
C ARG A 277 -0.09 16.15 7.80
N ASP A 278 0.60 17.26 7.61
CA ASP A 278 0.25 18.51 8.32
C ASP A 278 -1.21 18.89 8.01
N LEU A 279 -2.00 19.19 9.05
CA LEU A 279 -3.42 19.54 8.94
C LEU A 279 -3.68 20.78 8.08
N GLY A 280 -2.76 21.72 8.09
CA GLY A 280 -2.78 22.92 7.25
C GLY A 280 -2.04 22.76 5.94
N GLY A 281 -1.54 21.55 5.64
CA GLY A 281 -0.70 21.29 4.48
C GLY A 281 -1.46 20.93 3.21
N ALA A 282 -0.81 21.17 2.08
CA ALA A 282 -1.35 20.97 0.74
C ALA A 282 -1.80 19.52 0.46
N HIS A 283 -1.09 18.52 0.99
CA HIS A 283 -1.43 17.10 0.78
C HIS A 283 -2.75 16.73 1.44
N ILE A 284 -2.95 17.16 2.70
CA ILE A 284 -4.20 16.91 3.42
C ILE A 284 -5.36 17.65 2.75
N ASP A 285 -5.14 18.88 2.27
CA ASP A 285 -6.18 19.62 1.57
C ASP A 285 -6.61 18.91 0.29
N LEU A 286 -5.67 18.56 -0.61
CA LEU A 286 -5.99 17.89 -1.86
C LEU A 286 -6.68 16.54 -1.63
N VAL A 287 -6.12 15.68 -0.75
CA VAL A 287 -6.64 14.34 -0.50
C VAL A 287 -7.99 14.37 0.22
N SER A 288 -8.28 15.38 1.05
CA SER A 288 -9.59 15.51 1.69
C SER A 288 -10.74 15.76 0.70
N ARG A 289 -10.44 16.26 -0.50
CA ARG A 289 -11.43 16.65 -1.51
C ARG A 289 -11.78 15.54 -2.51
N VAL A 290 -11.09 14.38 -2.47
CA VAL A 290 -11.38 13.26 -3.37
C VAL A 290 -12.27 12.21 -2.70
N ALA A 291 -13.06 11.50 -3.49
CA ALA A 291 -14.00 10.48 -3.00
C ALA A 291 -13.38 9.08 -2.87
N ASN A 292 -12.13 8.91 -3.26
CA ASN A 292 -11.40 7.65 -3.11
C ASN A 292 -11.37 7.14 -1.67
N PRO A 293 -11.19 5.84 -1.44
CA PRO A 293 -10.56 5.36 -0.22
C PRO A 293 -9.20 6.02 -0.05
N ILE A 294 -8.92 6.50 1.16
CA ILE A 294 -7.68 7.21 1.49
C ILE A 294 -7.00 6.60 2.70
N GLY A 295 -5.67 6.73 2.75
CA GLY A 295 -4.87 6.36 3.90
C GLY A 295 -4.17 7.56 4.53
N VAL A 296 -3.87 7.48 5.82
CA VAL A 296 -2.98 8.42 6.49
C VAL A 296 -2.03 7.68 7.42
N LYS A 297 -0.73 7.97 7.33
CA LYS A 297 0.28 7.34 8.19
C LYS A 297 0.45 8.09 9.49
N LEU A 298 0.50 7.34 10.61
CA LEU A 298 0.72 7.86 11.95
C LEU A 298 1.97 7.22 12.57
N GLY A 299 2.97 8.05 12.87
CA GLY A 299 4.19 7.64 13.55
C GLY A 299 4.14 7.84 15.06
N PRO A 300 5.22 7.45 15.78
CA PRO A 300 5.27 7.44 17.25
C PRO A 300 5.21 8.84 17.90
N GLY A 301 5.33 9.90 17.12
CA GLY A 301 5.15 11.29 17.60
C GLY A 301 3.72 11.81 17.46
N THR A 302 2.78 11.00 17.01
CA THR A 302 1.37 11.41 16.84
C THR A 302 0.66 11.44 18.18
N THR A 303 -0.04 12.54 18.48
CA THR A 303 -0.94 12.62 19.65
C THR A 303 -2.34 12.12 19.29
N PRO A 304 -3.14 11.67 20.28
CA PRO A 304 -4.53 11.29 20.05
C PRO A 304 -5.36 12.40 19.38
N GLU A 305 -5.16 13.65 19.78
CA GLU A 305 -5.86 14.83 19.23
C GLU A 305 -5.49 15.06 17.76
N THR A 306 -4.21 14.91 17.42
CA THR A 306 -3.75 15.01 16.02
C THR A 306 -4.35 13.92 15.16
N ALA A 307 -4.40 12.68 15.66
CA ALA A 307 -5.00 11.56 14.93
C ALA A 307 -6.50 11.78 14.69
N LEU A 308 -7.23 12.28 15.70
CA LEU A 308 -8.65 12.62 15.57
C LEU A 308 -8.85 13.75 14.55
N ALA A 309 -8.10 14.84 14.66
CA ALA A 309 -8.22 15.98 13.75
C ALA A 309 -7.94 15.61 12.30
N LEU A 310 -6.95 14.72 12.03
CA LEU A 310 -6.69 14.17 10.72
C LEU A 310 -7.88 13.34 10.22
N ALA A 311 -8.45 12.49 11.05
CA ALA A 311 -9.61 11.69 10.70
C ALA A 311 -10.85 12.54 10.40
N GLU A 312 -11.09 13.59 11.16
CA GLU A 312 -12.19 14.54 10.93
C GLU A 312 -11.99 15.34 9.63
N LYS A 313 -10.76 15.75 9.34
CA LYS A 313 -10.44 16.52 8.13
C LYS A 313 -10.55 15.66 6.87
N LEU A 314 -10.06 14.42 6.93
CA LEU A 314 -10.00 13.51 5.78
C LEU A 314 -11.35 12.82 5.50
N ASP A 315 -12.15 12.58 6.53
CA ASP A 315 -13.43 11.89 6.42
C ASP A 315 -14.46 12.49 7.41
N PRO A 316 -14.91 13.74 7.17
CA PRO A 316 -15.86 14.42 8.07
C PRO A 316 -17.21 13.69 8.16
N ASP A 317 -17.63 13.06 7.08
CA ASP A 317 -18.94 12.41 6.98
C ASP A 317 -18.93 10.95 7.49
N ARG A 318 -17.76 10.45 7.94
CA ARG A 318 -17.58 9.09 8.45
C ARG A 318 -18.07 8.03 7.46
N VAL A 319 -17.69 8.18 6.18
CA VAL A 319 -18.10 7.28 5.10
C VAL A 319 -17.46 5.90 5.30
N PRO A 320 -18.24 4.82 5.45
CA PRO A 320 -17.67 3.49 5.70
C PRO A 320 -16.67 3.07 4.63
N GLY A 321 -15.49 2.63 5.04
CA GLY A 321 -14.43 2.18 4.15
C GLY A 321 -13.59 3.29 3.51
N ARG A 322 -13.86 4.56 3.81
CA ARG A 322 -13.13 5.68 3.23
C ARG A 322 -11.74 5.86 3.85
N LEU A 323 -11.63 5.89 5.17
CA LEU A 323 -10.38 6.23 5.85
C LEU A 323 -9.68 5.02 6.44
N THR A 324 -8.43 4.81 6.03
CA THR A 324 -7.49 3.85 6.63
C THR A 324 -6.41 4.59 7.41
N VAL A 325 -6.36 4.38 8.72
CA VAL A 325 -5.30 4.89 9.58
C VAL A 325 -4.18 3.85 9.63
N ILE A 326 -3.02 4.22 9.11
CA ILE A 326 -1.86 3.33 8.97
C ILE A 326 -0.85 3.66 10.07
N SER A 327 -0.83 2.85 11.13
CA SER A 327 0.12 3.02 12.23
C SER A 327 1.51 2.51 11.85
N ARG A 328 2.55 3.29 12.15
CA ARG A 328 3.96 2.93 11.94
C ARG A 328 4.80 3.33 13.15
N MET A 329 4.56 2.68 14.27
CA MET A 329 5.08 3.09 15.57
C MET A 329 6.50 2.59 15.85
N GLY A 330 6.88 1.45 15.26
CA GLY A 330 8.05 0.67 15.62
C GLY A 330 7.76 -0.32 16.75
N ALA A 331 8.44 -1.47 16.75
CA ALA A 331 8.26 -2.56 17.73
C ALA A 331 8.33 -2.07 19.17
N GLY A 332 9.32 -1.20 19.48
CA GLY A 332 9.52 -0.67 20.82
C GLY A 332 8.46 0.34 21.31
N ARG A 333 7.60 0.86 20.42
CA ARG A 333 6.69 1.95 20.77
C ARG A 333 5.20 1.63 20.53
N VAL A 334 4.88 0.60 19.75
CA VAL A 334 3.49 0.30 19.36
C VAL A 334 2.59 0.09 20.58
N ARG A 335 3.04 -0.65 21.58
CA ARG A 335 2.27 -0.95 22.80
C ARG A 335 2.13 0.25 23.75
N GLU A 336 3.03 1.23 23.63
CA GLU A 336 3.04 2.44 24.44
C GLU A 336 2.13 3.54 23.84
N VAL A 337 2.26 3.78 22.53
CA VAL A 337 1.67 4.97 21.87
C VAL A 337 0.30 4.67 21.27
N LEU A 338 0.15 3.52 20.59
CA LEU A 338 -1.05 3.23 19.83
C LEU A 338 -2.34 3.13 20.67
N PRO A 339 -2.34 2.58 21.90
CA PRO A 339 -3.57 2.41 22.68
C PRO A 339 -4.35 3.70 22.91
N GLU A 340 -3.68 4.79 23.25
CA GLU A 340 -4.34 6.08 23.51
C GLU A 340 -4.92 6.68 22.23
N ILE A 341 -4.22 6.55 21.11
CA ILE A 341 -4.69 7.01 19.79
C ILE A 341 -5.96 6.25 19.39
N VAL A 342 -5.93 4.91 19.45
CA VAL A 342 -7.09 4.07 19.09
C VAL A 342 -8.27 4.40 19.98
N ARG A 343 -8.07 4.42 21.32
CA ARG A 343 -9.13 4.70 22.28
C ARG A 343 -9.78 6.07 22.05
N HIS A 344 -8.99 7.09 21.77
CA HIS A 344 -9.48 8.44 21.55
C HIS A 344 -10.28 8.53 20.24
N VAL A 345 -9.77 8.04 19.14
CA VAL A 345 -10.46 8.06 17.85
C VAL A 345 -11.76 7.25 17.89
N GLU A 346 -11.72 6.02 18.44
CA GLU A 346 -12.92 5.15 18.55
C GLU A 346 -14.00 5.77 19.45
N ARG A 347 -13.60 6.45 20.54
CA ARG A 347 -14.56 7.13 21.44
C ARG A 347 -15.26 8.30 20.76
N GLU A 348 -14.52 9.15 20.02
CA GLU A 348 -15.04 10.39 19.43
C GLU A 348 -15.76 10.15 18.09
N ARG A 349 -15.29 9.18 17.30
CA ARG A 349 -15.87 8.90 15.97
C ARG A 349 -16.81 7.69 15.93
N GLY A 350 -16.76 6.84 16.94
CA GLY A 350 -17.49 5.58 17.01
C GLY A 350 -16.74 4.40 16.41
N PRO A 351 -17.09 3.17 16.85
CA PRO A 351 -16.46 1.93 16.40
C PRO A 351 -16.57 1.73 14.88
N GLY A 352 -15.46 1.33 14.25
CA GLY A 352 -15.42 1.04 12.82
C GLY A 352 -15.58 2.27 11.91
N SER A 353 -15.43 3.48 12.45
CA SER A 353 -15.41 4.71 11.64
C SER A 353 -14.13 4.88 10.83
N VAL A 354 -13.08 4.17 11.20
CA VAL A 354 -11.80 4.10 10.49
C VAL A 354 -11.34 2.65 10.40
N ILE A 355 -10.46 2.36 9.44
CA ILE A 355 -9.77 1.08 9.33
C ILE A 355 -8.40 1.23 9.95
N TRP A 356 -8.08 0.40 10.94
CA TRP A 356 -6.74 0.35 11.52
C TRP A 356 -5.86 -0.61 10.73
N CYS A 357 -4.71 -0.13 10.28
CA CYS A 357 -3.75 -0.90 9.51
C CYS A 357 -2.34 -0.75 10.10
N CYS A 358 -1.58 -1.83 10.23
CA CYS A 358 -0.21 -1.81 10.73
C CYS A 358 0.78 -1.70 9.57
N ASP A 359 1.67 -0.71 9.61
CA ASP A 359 2.88 -0.63 8.79
C ASP A 359 4.10 -0.94 9.66
N PRO A 360 4.54 -2.18 9.75
CA PRO A 360 5.64 -2.57 10.63
C PRO A 360 7.01 -2.32 9.99
N MET A 361 7.04 -1.66 8.82
CA MET A 361 8.28 -1.46 8.07
C MET A 361 8.98 -0.15 8.46
N HIS A 362 8.25 0.97 8.41
CA HIS A 362 8.85 2.30 8.50
C HIS A 362 9.26 2.73 9.92
N GLY A 363 8.80 2.05 10.95
CA GLY A 363 9.22 2.26 12.35
C GLY A 363 10.47 1.47 12.76
N ASN A 364 10.87 0.46 11.97
CA ASN A 364 11.90 -0.53 12.33
C ASN A 364 13.13 -0.48 11.40
N THR A 365 13.31 0.59 10.63
CA THR A 365 14.48 0.75 9.76
C THR A 365 15.66 1.26 10.57
N HIS A 366 16.81 0.61 10.43
CA HIS A 366 18.10 1.01 11.02
C HIS A 366 19.24 0.84 10.00
N GLU A 367 20.40 1.33 10.34
CA GLU A 367 21.62 1.18 9.52
C GLU A 367 22.59 0.22 10.22
N THR A 368 23.15 -0.70 9.46
CA THR A 368 24.17 -1.64 9.94
C THR A 368 25.55 -0.99 9.96
N ALA A 369 26.51 -1.60 10.65
CA ALA A 369 27.90 -1.11 10.74
C ALA A 369 28.59 -1.03 9.36
N ASN A 370 28.16 -1.83 8.39
CA ASN A 370 28.65 -1.81 7.01
C ASN A 370 27.90 -0.82 6.09
N GLY A 371 27.02 0.05 6.66
CA GLY A 371 26.38 1.16 5.97
C GLY A 371 25.09 0.80 5.19
N TYR A 372 24.62 -0.44 5.29
CA TYR A 372 23.35 -0.81 4.68
C TYR A 372 22.17 -0.46 5.59
N LYS A 373 21.13 0.13 5.02
CA LYS A 373 19.84 0.20 5.68
C LYS A 373 19.21 -1.18 5.71
N THR A 374 18.62 -1.57 6.83
CA THR A 374 17.96 -2.87 6.96
C THR A 374 16.84 -2.81 8.00
N ARG A 375 16.15 -3.93 8.17
CA ARG A 375 15.17 -4.18 9.23
C ARG A 375 15.41 -5.57 9.79
N HIS A 376 15.29 -5.73 11.10
CA HIS A 376 15.19 -7.07 11.66
C HIS A 376 13.77 -7.60 11.46
N PHE A 377 13.62 -8.75 10.85
CA PHE A 377 12.33 -9.37 10.62
C PHE A 377 11.57 -9.62 11.94
N ASP A 378 12.29 -9.93 13.02
CA ASP A 378 11.71 -10.09 14.35
C ASP A 378 11.07 -8.80 14.88
N ASP A 379 11.66 -7.62 14.61
CA ASP A 379 11.08 -6.33 14.97
C ASP A 379 9.82 -6.04 14.14
N VAL A 380 9.85 -6.37 12.84
CA VAL A 380 8.67 -6.29 11.97
C VAL A 380 7.52 -7.12 12.56
N MET A 381 7.81 -8.35 12.96
CA MET A 381 6.84 -9.27 13.55
C MET A 381 6.37 -8.82 14.92
N ASP A 382 7.26 -8.26 15.75
CA ASP A 382 6.88 -7.78 17.08
C ASP A 382 5.97 -6.54 17.01
N GLU A 383 6.20 -5.62 16.06
CA GLU A 383 5.25 -4.52 15.85
C GLU A 383 3.87 -5.02 15.44
N VAL A 384 3.79 -6.02 14.55
CA VAL A 384 2.51 -6.63 14.17
C VAL A 384 1.83 -7.29 15.38
N ARG A 385 2.56 -8.07 16.20
CA ARG A 385 2.02 -8.65 17.44
C ARG A 385 1.50 -7.57 18.38
N GLY A 386 2.30 -6.52 18.63
CA GLY A 386 1.90 -5.40 19.47
C GLY A 386 0.65 -4.70 18.96
N PHE A 387 0.51 -4.53 17.64
CA PHE A 387 -0.70 -3.98 17.03
C PHE A 387 -1.93 -4.86 17.32
N PHE A 388 -1.84 -6.17 17.15
CA PHE A 388 -2.95 -7.10 17.47
C PHE A 388 -3.27 -7.11 18.96
N GLU A 389 -2.27 -7.11 19.85
CA GLU A 389 -2.44 -7.05 21.31
C GLU A 389 -3.17 -5.79 21.75
N VAL A 390 -2.81 -4.62 21.17
CA VAL A 390 -3.48 -3.34 21.45
C VAL A 390 -4.96 -3.43 21.08
N HIS A 391 -5.29 -3.88 19.87
CA HIS A 391 -6.67 -3.99 19.43
C HIS A 391 -7.47 -5.02 20.24
N ALA A 392 -6.86 -6.14 20.60
CA ALA A 392 -7.48 -7.13 21.48
C ALA A 392 -7.81 -6.56 22.86
N SER A 393 -6.87 -5.78 23.46
CA SER A 393 -7.05 -5.16 24.78
C SER A 393 -8.14 -4.08 24.80
N LEU A 394 -8.40 -3.46 23.67
CA LEU A 394 -9.40 -2.38 23.53
C LEU A 394 -10.74 -2.88 22.96
N GLY A 395 -10.83 -4.15 22.56
CA GLY A 395 -12.02 -4.69 21.90
C GLY A 395 -12.28 -4.10 20.51
N THR A 396 -11.24 -3.57 19.85
CA THR A 396 -11.30 -3.00 18.50
C THR A 396 -10.77 -3.99 17.46
N HIS A 397 -10.88 -3.67 16.15
CA HIS A 397 -10.50 -4.60 15.09
C HIS A 397 -9.14 -4.24 14.46
N PRO A 398 -8.16 -5.18 14.44
CA PRO A 398 -6.92 -5.02 13.67
C PRO A 398 -7.22 -5.26 12.18
N GLY A 399 -7.52 -4.18 11.44
CA GLY A 399 -8.12 -4.26 10.11
C GLY A 399 -7.17 -4.72 9.01
N GLY A 400 -5.85 -4.51 9.15
CA GLY A 400 -4.94 -4.88 8.07
C GLY A 400 -3.46 -4.70 8.36
N VAL A 401 -2.65 -5.05 7.34
CA VAL A 401 -1.19 -4.81 7.31
C VAL A 401 -0.78 -4.11 6.01
N HIS A 402 0.24 -3.25 6.10
CA HIS A 402 0.83 -2.51 5.00
C HIS A 402 2.34 -2.75 4.97
N VAL A 403 2.84 -3.49 4.00
CA VAL A 403 4.23 -3.98 3.98
C VAL A 403 4.98 -3.60 2.71
N GLU A 404 6.28 -3.36 2.83
CA GLU A 404 7.19 -3.22 1.71
C GLU A 404 7.78 -4.60 1.38
N LEU A 405 7.49 -5.09 0.18
CA LEU A 405 7.88 -6.42 -0.27
C LEU A 405 8.24 -6.44 -1.76
N THR A 406 8.95 -7.48 -2.15
CA THR A 406 9.19 -7.85 -3.55
C THR A 406 8.89 -9.32 -3.78
N GLY A 407 8.73 -9.72 -5.06
CA GLY A 407 8.61 -11.13 -5.45
C GLY A 407 9.95 -11.85 -5.56
N ASP A 408 11.05 -11.13 -5.43
CA ASP A 408 12.40 -11.64 -5.59
C ASP A 408 13.00 -12.09 -4.25
N GLU A 409 13.96 -13.01 -4.31
CA GLU A 409 14.72 -13.47 -3.14
C GLU A 409 15.88 -12.50 -2.85
N VAL A 410 15.53 -11.26 -2.49
CA VAL A 410 16.50 -10.24 -2.09
C VAL A 410 17.00 -10.47 -0.67
N THR A 411 18.18 -9.92 -0.33
CA THR A 411 18.77 -9.97 0.99
C THR A 411 18.81 -8.58 1.62
N GLU A 412 17.63 -7.95 1.80
CA GLU A 412 17.52 -6.55 2.26
C GLU A 412 17.11 -6.44 3.75
N CYS A 413 16.39 -7.44 4.28
CA CYS A 413 15.99 -7.52 5.69
C CYS A 413 16.67 -8.69 6.40
N LEU A 414 17.14 -8.48 7.63
CA LEU A 414 17.82 -9.47 8.44
C LEU A 414 16.83 -10.46 9.06
N GLY A 415 17.32 -11.69 9.33
CA GLY A 415 16.53 -12.72 10.01
C GLY A 415 15.56 -13.46 9.08
N GLY A 416 14.40 -13.82 9.63
CA GLY A 416 13.45 -14.71 8.96
C GLY A 416 13.92 -16.16 8.91
N ALA A 417 13.19 -17.02 8.21
CA ALA A 417 13.49 -18.44 8.04
C ALA A 417 14.89 -18.71 7.45
N GLN A 418 15.38 -17.81 6.61
CA GLN A 418 16.70 -17.87 5.99
C GLN A 418 17.83 -17.44 6.94
N GLN A 419 17.51 -16.89 8.11
CA GLN A 419 18.45 -16.37 9.10
C GLN A 419 19.48 -15.39 8.52
N LEU A 420 19.03 -14.50 7.62
CA LEU A 420 19.91 -13.53 6.96
C LEU A 420 20.64 -12.65 7.98
N THR A 421 21.94 -12.50 7.80
CA THR A 421 22.85 -11.70 8.64
C THR A 421 23.26 -10.41 7.92
N ALA A 422 24.00 -9.53 8.60
CA ALA A 422 24.49 -8.30 7.99
C ALA A 422 25.50 -8.54 6.86
N GLU A 423 26.21 -9.67 6.87
CA GLU A 423 27.14 -10.10 5.83
C GLU A 423 26.41 -10.54 4.56
N ASP A 424 25.18 -11.07 4.69
CA ASP A 424 24.38 -11.55 3.55
C ASP A 424 23.76 -10.39 2.74
N LEU A 425 23.61 -9.19 3.33
CA LEU A 425 23.00 -8.03 2.69
C LEU A 425 23.64 -7.70 1.34
N VAL A 426 24.95 -7.83 1.23
CA VAL A 426 25.68 -7.52 -0.01
C VAL A 426 25.31 -8.46 -1.17
N GLY A 427 24.71 -9.62 -0.89
CA GLY A 427 24.42 -10.65 -1.90
C GLY A 427 23.40 -10.19 -2.95
N ARG A 428 22.25 -9.67 -2.50
CA ARG A 428 21.17 -9.19 -3.35
C ARG A 428 20.44 -7.99 -2.73
N TYR A 429 21.17 -6.91 -2.48
CA TYR A 429 20.60 -5.65 -2.01
C TYR A 429 20.21 -4.79 -3.21
N GLU A 430 18.96 -4.87 -3.63
CA GLU A 430 18.48 -4.35 -4.92
C GLU A 430 17.55 -3.13 -4.76
N THR A 431 17.18 -2.76 -3.52
CA THR A 431 16.29 -1.62 -3.29
C THR A 431 16.95 -0.29 -3.66
N ALA A 432 16.21 0.58 -4.33
CA ALA A 432 16.64 1.95 -4.60
C ALA A 432 16.48 2.89 -3.38
N CYS A 433 15.71 2.49 -2.35
CA CYS A 433 15.39 3.34 -1.20
C CYS A 433 15.51 2.60 0.14
N ASP A 434 14.41 1.98 0.60
CA ASP A 434 14.36 1.29 1.89
C ASP A 434 14.23 -0.22 1.69
N PRO A 435 14.77 -1.05 2.59
CA PRO A 435 14.81 -2.51 2.47
C PRO A 435 13.41 -3.12 2.43
N ARG A 436 13.23 -4.16 1.62
CA ARG A 436 11.96 -4.87 1.42
C ARG A 436 12.05 -6.29 1.97
N LEU A 437 10.90 -6.84 2.36
CA LEU A 437 10.79 -8.27 2.59
C LEU A 437 10.93 -9.02 1.26
N ASN A 438 11.69 -10.11 1.23
CA ASN A 438 11.71 -11.03 0.11
C ASN A 438 10.43 -11.90 0.10
N ASN A 439 10.28 -12.75 -0.92
CA ASN A 439 9.12 -13.64 -1.02
C ASN A 439 8.98 -14.55 0.21
N GLY A 440 10.08 -15.17 0.66
CA GLY A 440 10.07 -16.04 1.82
C GLY A 440 9.63 -15.35 3.10
N GLN A 441 10.21 -14.19 3.42
CA GLN A 441 9.83 -13.39 4.60
C GLN A 441 8.38 -12.88 4.51
N SER A 442 7.92 -12.53 3.30
CA SER A 442 6.53 -12.10 3.08
C SER A 442 5.52 -13.20 3.40
N LEU A 443 5.81 -14.43 2.99
CA LEU A 443 4.95 -15.58 3.29
C LEU A 443 5.02 -15.95 4.78
N GLU A 444 6.19 -15.90 5.40
CA GLU A 444 6.33 -16.11 6.84
C GLU A 444 5.49 -15.10 7.65
N LEU A 445 5.52 -13.82 7.26
CA LEU A 445 4.65 -12.79 7.83
C LEU A 445 3.17 -13.17 7.67
N ALA A 446 2.74 -13.60 6.49
CA ALA A 446 1.35 -13.96 6.24
C ALA A 446 0.87 -15.12 7.12
N PHE A 447 1.69 -16.16 7.30
CA PHE A 447 1.36 -17.28 8.19
C PHE A 447 1.23 -16.82 9.64
N LEU A 448 2.15 -16.00 10.14
CA LEU A 448 2.10 -15.49 11.51
C LEU A 448 0.88 -14.57 11.75
N VAL A 449 0.53 -13.73 10.78
CA VAL A 449 -0.70 -12.91 10.84
C VAL A 449 -1.95 -13.80 10.83
N ALA A 450 -1.96 -14.86 10.02
CA ALA A 450 -3.07 -15.82 9.97
C ALA A 450 -3.28 -16.52 11.32
N GLU A 451 -2.21 -16.95 12.00
CA GLU A 451 -2.26 -17.50 13.35
C GLU A 451 -2.89 -16.51 14.35
N MET A 452 -2.47 -15.24 14.31
CA MET A 452 -3.01 -14.19 15.20
C MET A 452 -4.49 -13.91 14.95
N LEU A 453 -4.90 -13.85 13.69
CA LEU A 453 -6.30 -13.67 13.30
C LEU A 453 -7.17 -14.84 13.76
N GLN A 454 -6.67 -16.08 13.64
CA GLN A 454 -7.34 -17.28 14.11
C GLN A 454 -7.50 -17.25 15.64
N ALA A 455 -6.45 -16.92 16.37
CA ALA A 455 -6.50 -16.80 17.84
C ALA A 455 -7.47 -15.71 18.30
N ALA A 456 -7.52 -14.57 17.62
CA ALA A 456 -8.43 -13.48 17.93
C ALA A 456 -9.92 -13.84 17.72
N ARG A 457 -10.22 -14.81 16.84
CA ARG A 457 -11.60 -15.30 16.60
C ARG A 457 -12.07 -16.31 17.65
N VAL A 458 -11.18 -17.16 18.13
CA VAL A 458 -11.51 -18.15 19.18
C VAL A 458 -11.86 -17.47 20.51
N ASN A 459 -11.32 -16.26 20.74
CA ASN A 459 -11.53 -15.49 21.97
C ASN A 459 -12.72 -14.51 21.89
N ARG A 460 -13.46 -14.45 20.78
CA ARG A 460 -14.72 -13.71 20.61
C ARG A 460 -15.93 -14.65 20.74
#